data_55ff94393746703b5ab5f808506c3565
#
_entry.id   55ff94393746703b5ab5f808506c3565
#
_cell.length_a   1.000
_cell.length_b   1.000
_cell.length_c   1.000
_cell.angle_alpha   90.00
_cell.angle_beta   90.00
_cell.angle_gamma   90.00
#
_symmetry.space_group_name_H-M   'P 1'
#
loop_
_entity.id
_entity.type
_entity.pdbx_description
1 polymer ?
#
loop_
_entity_poly.entity_id
_entity_poly.type
_entity_poly.pdbx_seq_one_letter_code
_entity_poly.pdbx_strand_id
1 'polypeptide(L)'
;MPKETMNPKERWQAVLSRQTPDRIPMDYWGTQEITEKLMKHFGCDTFHELMQHLHVDYQVFAHPKYVGPLPPPGEDIFGIRYKNFEYGTGVYDEAVYAPLAGYTSVDEIEANYRWPDPDWWDYSEIPDQLRGREDYPTRGGGSEPFLTYKYMRGDEQAMIDLVENPEIVEYCLGKLFDLAYENTCRIFEAIPGKLMMTYVAEDMGGQNDLMFSPRHIRRFLFPGMKRLIDLTHQAGATVFHHNDGNCSRILPELIDLGIDLLNPIQWRAVGMERESLKLKYGKQIVLHGAIDNQYTLPFGTVDEVRQEVHDNLRILGEGGGYILAPCHNIQPITPIENIVAMYEEGYAAGWQ
;
A
#
# COMPACT_ATOMS: atom_id res chain seq x y z
N MET A 1 12.68 12.42 -27.50
CA MET A 1 12.78 11.88 -26.12
C MET A 1 13.92 10.86 -26.11
N PRO A 2 14.64 10.71 -24.99
CA PRO A 2 15.58 9.61 -24.82
C PRO A 2 14.88 8.26 -25.07
N LYS A 3 15.66 7.22 -25.35
CA LYS A 3 15.12 5.87 -25.56
C LYS A 3 15.18 5.10 -24.23
N GLU A 4 14.10 4.46 -23.84
CA GLU A 4 14.11 3.55 -22.70
C GLU A 4 15.14 2.42 -22.91
N THR A 5 15.95 2.17 -21.89
CA THR A 5 16.97 1.12 -21.86
C THR A 5 16.70 0.05 -20.82
N MET A 6 15.73 0.31 -19.93
CA MET A 6 15.26 -0.60 -18.89
C MET A 6 13.78 -0.91 -19.09
N ASN A 7 13.36 -2.13 -18.79
CA ASN A 7 11.95 -2.45 -18.62
C ASN A 7 11.42 -2.00 -17.23
N PRO A 8 10.10 -2.02 -16.98
CA PRO A 8 9.53 -1.63 -15.68
C PRO A 8 10.18 -2.31 -14.48
N LYS A 9 10.40 -3.62 -14.54
CA LYS A 9 11.02 -4.41 -13.47
C LYS A 9 12.47 -3.98 -13.20
N GLU A 10 13.27 -3.84 -14.25
CA GLU A 10 14.67 -3.40 -14.12
C GLU A 10 14.76 -2.01 -13.51
N ARG A 11 13.85 -1.12 -13.89
CA ARG A 11 13.77 0.25 -13.37
C ARG A 11 13.44 0.27 -11.89
N TRP A 12 12.45 -0.53 -11.44
CA TRP A 12 12.15 -0.69 -10.03
C TRP A 12 13.30 -1.32 -9.27
N GLN A 13 13.93 -2.37 -9.81
CA GLN A 13 15.11 -3.02 -9.20
C GLN A 13 16.26 -2.04 -9.00
N ALA A 14 16.53 -1.20 -10.00
CA ALA A 14 17.57 -0.17 -9.89
C ALA A 14 17.28 0.77 -8.71
N VAL A 15 16.05 1.30 -8.61
CA VAL A 15 15.66 2.19 -7.50
C VAL A 15 15.72 1.49 -6.15
N LEU A 16 15.18 0.27 -6.04
CA LEU A 16 15.21 -0.51 -4.80
C LEU A 16 16.64 -0.86 -4.37
N SER A 17 17.55 -1.06 -5.34
CA SER A 17 18.98 -1.30 -5.10
C SER A 17 19.82 -0.03 -5.00
N ARG A 18 19.21 1.17 -4.92
CA ARG A 18 19.91 2.47 -4.88
C ARG A 18 20.78 2.77 -6.09
N GLN A 19 20.44 2.22 -7.23
CA GLN A 19 21.05 2.53 -8.52
C GLN A 19 20.19 3.55 -9.26
N THR A 20 20.79 4.28 -10.20
CA THR A 20 20.08 5.23 -11.03
C THR A 20 19.40 4.48 -12.20
N PRO A 21 18.06 4.55 -12.33
CA PRO A 21 17.36 4.01 -13.49
C PRO A 21 17.54 4.92 -14.72
N ASP A 22 17.13 4.48 -15.90
CA ASP A 22 17.11 5.32 -17.10
C ASP A 22 16.13 6.51 -17.00
N ARG A 23 15.02 6.30 -16.28
CA ARG A 23 14.09 7.33 -15.82
C ARG A 23 13.50 6.97 -14.45
N ILE A 24 12.99 7.95 -13.73
CA ILE A 24 12.27 7.72 -12.48
C ILE A 24 11.04 6.84 -12.79
N PRO A 25 10.88 5.70 -12.07
CA PRO A 25 9.70 4.85 -12.26
C PRO A 25 8.44 5.56 -11.78
N MET A 26 7.34 5.24 -12.44
CA MET A 26 6.02 5.76 -12.11
C MET A 26 5.08 4.63 -11.73
N ASP A 27 4.31 4.81 -10.64
CA ASP A 27 3.30 3.86 -10.19
C ASP A 27 1.89 4.45 -10.27
N TYR A 28 0.88 3.58 -10.34
CA TYR A 28 -0.51 3.98 -10.46
C TYR A 28 -1.32 3.46 -9.27
N TRP A 29 -2.01 4.38 -8.60
CA TRP A 29 -3.00 4.09 -7.59
C TRP A 29 -4.26 4.87 -7.91
N GLY A 30 -5.36 4.18 -8.20
CA GLY A 30 -6.64 4.80 -8.56
C GLY A 30 -7.80 3.90 -8.18
N THR A 31 -8.95 4.49 -7.88
CA THR A 31 -10.17 3.73 -7.69
C THR A 31 -10.62 3.08 -9.00
N GLN A 32 -11.50 2.11 -8.91
CA GLN A 32 -12.03 1.43 -10.11
C GLN A 32 -12.72 2.44 -11.04
N GLU A 33 -13.50 3.35 -10.49
CA GLU A 33 -14.28 4.33 -11.26
C GLU A 33 -13.40 5.28 -12.08
N ILE A 34 -12.29 5.78 -11.48
CA ILE A 34 -11.37 6.65 -12.22
C ILE A 34 -10.58 5.85 -13.27
N THR A 35 -10.22 4.62 -12.95
CA THR A 35 -9.55 3.72 -13.89
C THR A 35 -10.42 3.44 -15.12
N GLU A 36 -11.71 3.15 -14.93
CA GLU A 36 -12.68 2.95 -16.01
C GLU A 36 -12.88 4.24 -16.85
N LYS A 37 -12.91 5.42 -16.19
CA LYS A 37 -12.98 6.70 -16.90
C LYS A 37 -11.75 6.95 -17.78
N LEU A 38 -10.54 6.63 -17.28
CA LEU A 38 -9.29 6.74 -18.03
C LEU A 38 -9.24 5.74 -19.20
N MET A 39 -9.63 4.48 -18.97
CA MET A 39 -9.72 3.47 -20.03
C MET A 39 -10.65 3.92 -21.16
N LYS A 40 -11.81 4.46 -20.80
CA LYS A 40 -12.76 5.02 -21.78
C LYS A 40 -12.18 6.25 -22.52
N HIS A 41 -11.45 7.11 -21.82
CA HIS A 41 -10.84 8.32 -22.41
C HIS A 41 -9.81 7.96 -23.46
N PHE A 42 -8.94 6.96 -23.18
CA PHE A 42 -7.90 6.51 -24.10
C PHE A 42 -8.37 5.43 -25.10
N GLY A 43 -9.59 4.90 -24.94
CA GLY A 43 -10.10 3.80 -25.77
C GLY A 43 -9.35 2.49 -25.52
N CYS A 44 -8.89 2.26 -24.28
CA CYS A 44 -8.21 1.03 -23.88
C CYS A 44 -9.22 -0.06 -23.50
N ASP A 45 -8.97 -1.30 -23.93
CA ASP A 45 -9.76 -2.46 -23.56
C ASP A 45 -9.27 -3.13 -22.26
N THR A 46 -8.01 -2.88 -21.89
CA THR A 46 -7.38 -3.50 -20.72
C THR A 46 -6.65 -2.48 -19.84
N PHE A 47 -6.54 -2.79 -18.54
CA PHE A 47 -5.71 -2.02 -17.61
C PHE A 47 -4.25 -1.92 -18.08
N HIS A 48 -3.72 -2.99 -18.65
CA HIS A 48 -2.36 -3.00 -19.17
C HIS A 48 -2.14 -1.96 -20.28
N GLU A 49 -3.05 -1.85 -21.24
CA GLU A 49 -3.00 -0.84 -22.29
C GLU A 49 -3.06 0.58 -21.70
N LEU A 50 -3.92 0.81 -20.71
CA LEU A 50 -3.96 2.09 -20.00
C LEU A 50 -2.61 2.43 -19.37
N MET A 51 -1.97 1.48 -18.67
CA MET A 51 -0.66 1.71 -18.06
C MET A 51 0.43 1.99 -19.11
N GLN A 52 0.36 1.34 -20.26
CA GLN A 52 1.28 1.66 -21.38
C GLN A 52 1.04 3.07 -21.92
N HIS A 53 -0.20 3.51 -22.09
CA HIS A 53 -0.52 4.88 -22.52
C HIS A 53 0.00 5.93 -21.53
N LEU A 54 -0.05 5.65 -20.24
CA LEU A 54 0.42 6.53 -19.18
C LEU A 54 1.91 6.36 -18.85
N HIS A 55 2.64 5.49 -19.56
CA HIS A 55 4.06 5.15 -19.30
C HIS A 55 4.35 4.67 -17.87
N VAL A 56 3.39 4.00 -17.24
CA VAL A 56 3.46 3.56 -15.84
C VAL A 56 4.16 2.21 -15.72
N ASP A 57 5.07 2.12 -14.77
CA ASP A 57 5.79 0.89 -14.41
C ASP A 57 5.02 0.11 -13.32
N TYR A 58 3.73 -0.17 -13.57
CA TYR A 58 2.80 -0.70 -12.59
C TYR A 58 3.22 -2.06 -12.02
N GLN A 59 2.74 -2.34 -10.81
CA GLN A 59 3.04 -3.58 -10.10
C GLN A 59 2.05 -4.69 -10.49
N VAL A 60 2.55 -5.89 -10.73
CA VAL A 60 1.74 -7.11 -10.89
C VAL A 60 1.55 -7.74 -9.51
N PHE A 61 0.29 -7.96 -9.14
CA PHE A 61 -0.07 -8.51 -7.85
C PHE A 61 -0.16 -10.04 -7.91
N ALA A 62 0.59 -10.71 -7.04
CA ALA A 62 0.50 -12.15 -6.79
C ALA A 62 -0.40 -12.38 -5.57
N HIS A 63 -1.61 -12.91 -5.79
CA HIS A 63 -2.57 -13.17 -4.74
C HIS A 63 -3.24 -14.54 -4.90
N PRO A 64 -3.45 -15.28 -3.80
CA PRO A 64 -4.11 -16.57 -3.85
C PRO A 64 -5.62 -16.37 -4.04
N LYS A 65 -6.27 -17.41 -4.56
CA LYS A 65 -7.71 -17.47 -4.75
C LYS A 65 -8.38 -18.01 -3.49
N TYR A 66 -9.38 -17.29 -2.98
CA TYR A 66 -10.17 -17.79 -1.87
C TYR A 66 -11.02 -19.00 -2.28
N VAL A 67 -10.89 -20.10 -1.53
CA VAL A 67 -11.62 -21.37 -1.72
C VAL A 67 -12.26 -21.88 -0.42
N GLY A 68 -12.24 -21.06 0.63
CA GLY A 68 -12.81 -21.37 1.93
C GLY A 68 -14.34 -21.35 1.97
N PRO A 69 -14.92 -21.47 3.17
CA PRO A 69 -16.35 -21.36 3.36
C PRO A 69 -16.90 -20.04 2.86
N LEU A 70 -17.96 -20.05 2.07
CA LEU A 70 -18.60 -18.81 1.61
C LEU A 70 -19.14 -18.04 2.80
N PRO A 71 -18.77 -16.76 2.99
CA PRO A 71 -19.35 -15.95 4.03
C PRO A 71 -20.83 -15.70 3.77
N PRO A 72 -21.63 -15.40 4.80
CA PRO A 72 -23.01 -14.96 4.63
C PRO A 72 -23.11 -13.75 3.69
N PRO A 73 -24.24 -13.57 2.97
CA PRO A 73 -24.42 -12.43 2.10
C PRO A 73 -24.17 -11.09 2.83
N GLY A 74 -23.30 -10.25 2.25
CA GLY A 74 -22.93 -8.95 2.81
C GLY A 74 -21.86 -8.99 3.91
N GLU A 75 -21.30 -10.16 4.20
CA GLU A 75 -20.15 -10.33 5.11
C GLU A 75 -18.90 -10.67 4.32
N ASP A 76 -17.75 -10.19 4.80
CA ASP A 76 -16.46 -10.64 4.31
C ASP A 76 -16.01 -11.94 5.04
N ILE A 77 -14.79 -12.40 4.74
CA ILE A 77 -14.21 -13.60 5.34
C ILE A 77 -13.95 -13.50 6.84
N PHE A 78 -13.93 -12.29 7.39
CA PHE A 78 -13.81 -12.00 8.82
C PHE A 78 -15.16 -11.81 9.51
N GLY A 79 -16.28 -11.83 8.75
CA GLY A 79 -17.62 -11.59 9.25
C GLY A 79 -17.97 -10.10 9.42
N ILE A 80 -17.18 -9.22 8.84
CA ILE A 80 -17.45 -7.77 8.82
C ILE A 80 -18.53 -7.52 7.77
N ARG A 81 -19.55 -6.69 8.10
CA ARG A 81 -20.53 -6.24 7.11
C ARG A 81 -20.23 -4.83 6.69
N TYR A 82 -20.34 -4.60 5.40
CA TYR A 82 -20.14 -3.30 4.78
C TYR A 82 -21.44 -2.75 4.21
N LYS A 83 -21.52 -1.44 4.16
CA LYS A 83 -22.57 -0.70 3.46
C LYS A 83 -21.92 0.34 2.57
N ASN A 84 -22.40 0.40 1.34
CA ASN A 84 -21.95 1.40 0.38
C ASN A 84 -22.56 2.76 0.73
N PHE A 85 -21.71 3.76 0.86
CA PHE A 85 -22.09 5.17 1.02
C PHE A 85 -21.68 5.95 -0.24
N GLU A 86 -22.66 6.57 -0.88
CA GLU A 86 -22.42 7.45 -2.00
C GLU A 86 -22.00 8.85 -1.48
N TYR A 87 -20.87 9.38 -2.00
CA TYR A 87 -20.38 10.72 -1.66
C TYR A 87 -20.36 11.65 -2.89
N GLY A 88 -21.28 11.44 -3.83
CA GLY A 88 -21.51 12.31 -5.01
C GLY A 88 -20.62 11.98 -6.21
N THR A 89 -19.37 11.65 -6.04
CA THR A 89 -18.43 11.32 -7.15
C THR A 89 -17.97 9.87 -7.15
N GLY A 90 -18.21 9.14 -6.07
CA GLY A 90 -17.83 7.72 -5.91
C GLY A 90 -18.63 7.04 -4.81
N VAL A 91 -18.29 5.79 -4.57
CA VAL A 91 -18.90 4.95 -3.54
C VAL A 91 -17.78 4.50 -2.59
N TYR A 92 -18.06 4.54 -1.30
CA TYR A 92 -17.16 4.04 -0.26
C TYR A 92 -17.85 2.97 0.57
N ASP A 93 -17.15 1.85 0.83
CA ASP A 93 -17.63 0.79 1.69
C ASP A 93 -17.26 1.10 3.14
N GLU A 94 -18.25 1.29 3.98
CA GLU A 94 -18.07 1.52 5.43
C GLU A 94 -18.49 0.29 6.21
N ALA A 95 -17.66 -0.13 7.18
CA ALA A 95 -17.97 -1.23 8.07
C ALA A 95 -19.12 -0.82 9.02
N VAL A 96 -20.25 -1.55 8.92
CA VAL A 96 -21.46 -1.27 9.72
C VAL A 96 -21.73 -2.35 10.78
N TYR A 97 -20.97 -3.44 10.76
CA TYR A 97 -21.04 -4.50 11.77
C TYR A 97 -19.65 -5.06 12.03
N ALA A 98 -19.29 -5.10 13.29
CA ALA A 98 -18.02 -5.59 13.81
C ALA A 98 -18.25 -6.93 14.57
N PRO A 99 -17.76 -8.06 14.05
CA PRO A 99 -18.09 -9.40 14.61
C PRO A 99 -17.55 -9.63 16.03
N LEU A 100 -16.52 -8.91 16.44
CA LEU A 100 -15.90 -9.04 17.76
C LEU A 100 -16.39 -7.98 18.77
N ALA A 101 -17.25 -7.05 18.40
CA ALA A 101 -17.66 -5.93 19.26
C ALA A 101 -18.32 -6.36 20.58
N GLY A 102 -19.02 -7.51 20.58
CA GLY A 102 -19.75 -8.00 21.76
C GLY A 102 -18.92 -8.78 22.78
N TYR A 103 -17.69 -9.16 22.46
CA TYR A 103 -16.85 -9.97 23.34
C TYR A 103 -16.03 -9.12 24.29
N THR A 104 -15.89 -9.59 25.55
CA THR A 104 -15.20 -8.86 26.63
C THR A 104 -13.92 -9.55 27.10
N SER A 105 -13.64 -10.75 26.59
CA SER A 105 -12.43 -11.51 26.94
C SER A 105 -11.93 -12.35 25.77
N VAL A 106 -10.65 -12.75 25.83
CA VAL A 106 -10.05 -13.69 24.87
C VAL A 106 -10.78 -15.03 24.87
N ASP A 107 -11.15 -15.55 26.04
CA ASP A 107 -11.87 -16.83 26.15
C ASP A 107 -13.22 -16.81 25.42
N GLU A 108 -13.95 -15.68 25.48
CA GLU A 108 -15.20 -15.52 24.73
C GLU A 108 -14.96 -15.50 23.21
N ILE A 109 -13.89 -14.83 22.75
CA ILE A 109 -13.52 -14.81 21.34
C ILE A 109 -13.16 -16.23 20.88
N GLU A 110 -12.30 -16.94 21.62
CA GLU A 110 -11.90 -18.31 21.28
C GLU A 110 -13.07 -19.29 21.22
N ALA A 111 -14.01 -19.14 22.13
CA ALA A 111 -15.19 -20.03 22.21
C ALA A 111 -16.22 -19.79 21.09
N ASN A 112 -16.31 -18.57 20.55
CA ASN A 112 -17.45 -18.17 19.71
C ASN A 112 -17.07 -17.63 18.32
N TYR A 113 -15.81 -17.27 18.09
CA TYR A 113 -15.36 -16.71 16.80
C TYR A 113 -14.45 -17.70 16.06
N ARG A 114 -14.76 -17.93 14.78
CA ARG A 114 -13.95 -18.78 13.91
C ARG A 114 -13.03 -17.92 13.06
N TRP A 115 -11.74 -17.97 13.37
CA TRP A 115 -10.70 -17.32 12.58
C TRP A 115 -10.58 -17.93 11.17
N PRO A 116 -10.28 -17.12 10.14
CA PRO A 116 -9.88 -17.64 8.84
C PRO A 116 -8.66 -18.57 8.96
N ASP A 117 -8.67 -19.63 8.16
CA ASP A 117 -7.60 -20.64 8.12
C ASP A 117 -6.77 -20.45 6.83
N PRO A 118 -5.43 -20.48 6.85
CA PRO A 118 -4.60 -20.40 5.65
C PRO A 118 -4.95 -21.41 4.55
N ASP A 119 -5.55 -22.56 4.90
CA ASP A 119 -6.04 -23.56 3.96
C ASP A 119 -7.29 -23.13 3.16
N TRP A 120 -7.84 -21.96 3.46
CA TRP A 120 -8.96 -21.38 2.70
C TRP A 120 -8.50 -20.67 1.42
N TRP A 121 -7.23 -20.73 1.08
CA TRP A 121 -6.70 -20.14 -0.15
C TRP A 121 -5.98 -21.15 -1.02
N ASP A 122 -6.19 -21.05 -2.33
CA ASP A 122 -5.50 -21.79 -3.37
C ASP A 122 -4.42 -20.91 -4.01
N TYR A 123 -3.18 -21.38 -3.95
CA TYR A 123 -1.98 -20.68 -4.45
C TYR A 123 -1.56 -21.18 -5.83
N SER A 124 -2.21 -22.21 -6.37
CA SER A 124 -1.80 -22.93 -7.59
C SER A 124 -1.84 -22.04 -8.84
N GLU A 125 -2.73 -21.04 -8.89
CA GLU A 125 -2.87 -20.13 -10.02
C GLU A 125 -1.91 -18.94 -10.00
N ILE A 126 -1.15 -18.71 -8.92
CA ILE A 126 -0.23 -17.57 -8.80
C ILE A 126 0.83 -17.54 -9.91
N PRO A 127 1.49 -18.65 -10.29
CA PRO A 127 2.44 -18.64 -11.40
C PRO A 127 1.86 -18.12 -12.70
N ASP A 128 0.57 -18.39 -12.94
CA ASP A 128 -0.12 -17.97 -14.17
C ASP A 128 -0.45 -16.48 -14.19
N GLN A 129 -0.65 -15.86 -13.01
CA GLN A 129 -0.87 -14.42 -12.89
C GLN A 129 0.35 -13.60 -13.37
N LEU A 130 1.55 -14.17 -13.26
CA LEU A 130 2.79 -13.52 -13.67
C LEU A 130 3.16 -13.78 -15.14
N ARG A 131 2.48 -14.71 -15.81
CA ARG A 131 2.80 -15.13 -17.18
C ARG A 131 2.54 -13.98 -18.17
N GLY A 132 3.55 -13.64 -18.98
CA GLY A 132 3.51 -12.51 -19.91
C GLY A 132 3.63 -11.14 -19.23
N ARG A 133 4.03 -11.12 -17.96
CA ARG A 133 4.26 -9.90 -17.15
C ARG A 133 5.61 -9.94 -16.46
N GLU A 134 6.55 -10.77 -16.95
CA GLU A 134 7.86 -11.01 -16.33
C GLU A 134 8.74 -9.74 -16.29
N ASP A 135 8.44 -8.76 -17.18
CA ASP A 135 9.12 -7.46 -17.27
C ASP A 135 8.55 -6.40 -16.32
N TYR A 136 7.60 -6.76 -15.46
CA TYR A 136 6.97 -5.86 -14.50
C TYR A 136 7.36 -6.21 -13.06
N PRO A 137 7.44 -5.20 -12.14
CA PRO A 137 7.65 -5.47 -10.73
C PRO A 137 6.49 -6.27 -10.16
N THR A 138 6.78 -7.16 -9.22
CA THR A 138 5.80 -8.06 -8.61
C THR A 138 5.66 -7.79 -7.12
N ARG A 139 4.42 -7.72 -6.64
CA ARG A 139 4.09 -7.55 -5.22
C ARG A 139 3.06 -8.58 -4.77
N GLY A 140 3.20 -9.08 -3.54
CA GLY A 140 2.23 -10.01 -2.95
C GLY A 140 2.55 -10.30 -1.50
N GLY A 141 1.60 -10.93 -0.82
CA GLY A 141 1.71 -11.20 0.61
C GLY A 141 1.66 -9.95 1.47
N GLY A 142 1.87 -10.14 2.77
CA GLY A 142 1.72 -9.10 3.77
C GLY A 142 0.26 -8.80 4.12
N SER A 143 0.03 -7.73 4.86
CA SER A 143 -1.30 -7.34 5.34
C SER A 143 -1.26 -5.98 6.05
N GLU A 144 -2.44 -5.51 6.46
CA GLU A 144 -2.72 -4.41 7.40
C GLU A 144 -3.52 -4.94 8.60
N PRO A 145 -2.89 -5.67 9.54
CA PRO A 145 -3.60 -6.36 10.60
C PRO A 145 -4.37 -5.43 11.54
N PHE A 146 -3.85 -4.25 11.88
CA PHE A 146 -4.54 -3.33 12.77
C PHE A 146 -5.77 -2.69 12.12
N LEU A 147 -5.72 -2.40 10.82
CA LEU A 147 -6.89 -1.95 10.07
C LEU A 147 -7.99 -3.02 10.08
N THR A 148 -7.62 -4.28 9.81
CA THR A 148 -8.55 -5.41 9.90
C THR A 148 -9.12 -5.56 11.31
N TYR A 149 -8.27 -5.47 12.35
CA TYR A 149 -8.71 -5.53 13.75
C TYR A 149 -9.72 -4.42 14.09
N LYS A 150 -9.48 -3.18 13.65
CA LYS A 150 -10.42 -2.07 13.84
C LYS A 150 -11.81 -2.38 13.25
N TYR A 151 -11.85 -2.91 12.05
CA TYR A 151 -13.13 -3.29 11.43
C TYR A 151 -13.81 -4.46 12.13
N MET A 152 -13.04 -5.44 12.62
CA MET A 152 -13.57 -6.58 13.37
C MET A 152 -14.07 -6.19 14.77
N ARG A 153 -13.46 -5.20 15.41
CA ARG A 153 -13.74 -4.79 16.79
C ARG A 153 -14.65 -3.58 16.89
N GLY A 154 -14.71 -2.76 15.83
CA GLY A 154 -15.25 -1.41 15.81
C GLY A 154 -14.17 -0.38 16.17
N ASP A 155 -14.08 0.71 15.42
CA ASP A 155 -12.98 1.68 15.51
C ASP A 155 -12.80 2.24 16.92
N GLU A 156 -13.88 2.68 17.58
CA GLU A 156 -13.83 3.22 18.94
C GLU A 156 -13.35 2.18 19.95
N GLN A 157 -13.93 0.98 19.92
CA GLN A 157 -13.56 -0.07 20.87
C GLN A 157 -12.13 -0.56 20.63
N ALA A 158 -11.67 -0.66 19.39
CA ALA A 158 -10.30 -1.04 19.09
C ALA A 158 -9.28 -0.06 19.69
N MET A 159 -9.58 1.25 19.69
CA MET A 159 -8.73 2.26 20.31
C MET A 159 -8.77 2.21 21.84
N ILE A 160 -9.93 1.95 22.44
CA ILE A 160 -10.10 1.75 23.89
C ILE A 160 -9.30 0.53 24.35
N ASP A 161 -9.37 -0.57 23.60
CA ASP A 161 -8.70 -1.82 23.94
C ASP A 161 -7.17 -1.71 24.01
N LEU A 162 -6.55 -0.77 23.28
CA LEU A 162 -5.10 -0.51 23.39
C LEU A 162 -4.68 -0.17 24.84
N VAL A 163 -5.61 0.35 25.65
CA VAL A 163 -5.38 0.79 27.04
C VAL A 163 -6.06 -0.15 28.03
N GLU A 164 -7.33 -0.49 27.80
CA GLU A 164 -8.16 -1.16 28.80
C GLU A 164 -8.13 -2.69 28.66
N ASN A 165 -7.99 -3.22 27.43
CA ASN A 165 -8.02 -4.67 27.16
C ASN A 165 -6.85 -5.11 26.25
N PRO A 166 -5.60 -4.82 26.64
CA PRO A 166 -4.44 -5.07 25.79
C PRO A 166 -4.25 -6.56 25.42
N GLU A 167 -4.74 -7.49 26.22
CA GLU A 167 -4.73 -8.93 25.95
C GLU A 167 -5.62 -9.30 24.75
N ILE A 168 -6.75 -8.62 24.55
CA ILE A 168 -7.61 -8.81 23.37
C ILE A 168 -6.89 -8.32 22.12
N VAL A 169 -6.23 -7.14 22.21
CA VAL A 169 -5.43 -6.60 21.08
C VAL A 169 -4.32 -7.56 20.71
N GLU A 170 -3.52 -8.03 21.69
CA GLU A 170 -2.40 -8.96 21.45
C GLU A 170 -2.89 -10.27 20.84
N TYR A 171 -3.98 -10.82 21.34
CA TYR A 171 -4.56 -12.06 20.82
C TYR A 171 -5.05 -11.90 19.38
N CYS A 172 -5.87 -10.89 19.11
CA CYS A 172 -6.46 -10.69 17.79
C CYS A 172 -5.39 -10.34 16.74
N LEU A 173 -4.47 -9.42 17.06
CA LEU A 173 -3.36 -9.09 16.15
C LEU A 173 -2.42 -10.28 15.95
N GLY A 174 -2.19 -11.10 16.99
CA GLY A 174 -1.45 -12.35 16.86
C GLY A 174 -2.06 -13.26 15.78
N LYS A 175 -3.38 -13.48 15.82
CA LYS A 175 -4.10 -14.30 14.81
C LYS A 175 -4.01 -13.71 13.40
N LEU A 176 -4.17 -12.39 13.27
CA LEU A 176 -4.11 -11.70 11.98
C LEU A 176 -2.68 -11.73 11.38
N PHE A 177 -1.66 -11.49 12.21
CA PHE A 177 -0.27 -11.60 11.76
C PHE A 177 0.14 -13.04 11.43
N ASP A 178 -0.36 -14.04 12.17
CA ASP A 178 -0.11 -15.45 11.88
C ASP A 178 -0.72 -15.84 10.52
N LEU A 179 -1.95 -15.42 10.24
CA LEU A 179 -2.60 -15.62 8.95
C LEU A 179 -1.82 -14.95 7.81
N ALA A 180 -1.45 -13.69 7.99
CA ALA A 180 -0.66 -12.94 7.00
C ALA A 180 0.70 -13.58 6.75
N TYR A 181 1.37 -14.03 7.80
CA TYR A 181 2.67 -14.72 7.72
C TYR A 181 2.58 -16.01 6.92
N GLU A 182 1.63 -16.89 7.27
CA GLU A 182 1.45 -18.18 6.60
C GLU A 182 1.07 -18.00 5.13
N ASN A 183 0.13 -17.09 4.83
CA ASN A 183 -0.24 -16.79 3.45
C ASN A 183 0.95 -16.25 2.64
N THR A 184 1.78 -15.41 3.25
CA THR A 184 2.99 -14.86 2.60
C THR A 184 4.02 -15.95 2.34
N CYS A 185 4.24 -16.88 3.29
CA CYS A 185 5.11 -18.05 3.09
C CYS A 185 4.67 -18.86 1.86
N ARG A 186 3.39 -19.19 1.77
CA ARG A 186 2.84 -19.99 0.67
C ARG A 186 2.92 -19.28 -0.69
N ILE A 187 2.80 -17.94 -0.72
CA ILE A 187 3.05 -17.16 -1.94
C ILE A 187 4.51 -17.28 -2.36
N PHE A 188 5.47 -17.14 -1.44
CA PHE A 188 6.89 -17.33 -1.75
C PHE A 188 7.20 -18.74 -2.25
N GLU A 189 6.55 -19.76 -1.67
CA GLU A 189 6.68 -21.16 -2.11
C GLU A 189 6.10 -21.39 -3.52
N ALA A 190 4.99 -20.74 -3.86
CA ALA A 190 4.36 -20.86 -5.18
C ALA A 190 5.18 -20.22 -6.31
N ILE A 191 5.93 -19.15 -6.02
CA ILE A 191 6.73 -18.38 -7.00
C ILE A 191 8.14 -18.06 -6.48
N PRO A 192 8.98 -19.05 -6.19
CA PRO A 192 10.29 -18.86 -5.57
C PRO A 192 11.16 -17.87 -6.36
N GLY A 193 11.66 -16.83 -5.67
CA GLY A 193 12.55 -15.81 -6.24
C GLY A 193 11.91 -14.88 -7.28
N LYS A 194 10.58 -14.93 -7.48
CA LYS A 194 9.89 -14.07 -8.47
C LYS A 194 9.18 -12.89 -7.83
N LEU A 195 8.85 -12.95 -6.55
CA LEU A 195 8.23 -11.84 -5.83
C LEU A 195 9.30 -10.80 -5.50
N MET A 196 9.10 -9.57 -5.95
CA MET A 196 10.03 -8.47 -5.66
C MET A 196 9.72 -7.78 -4.34
N MET A 197 8.44 -7.66 -4.00
CA MET A 197 8.01 -6.87 -2.85
C MET A 197 6.89 -7.56 -2.07
N THR A 198 6.91 -7.37 -0.75
CA THR A 198 5.80 -7.74 0.16
C THR A 198 5.22 -6.49 0.79
N TYR A 199 3.88 -6.44 0.89
CA TYR A 199 3.15 -5.31 1.46
C TYR A 199 3.01 -5.48 2.98
N VAL A 200 3.85 -4.79 3.74
CA VAL A 200 3.77 -4.75 5.21
C VAL A 200 3.31 -3.36 5.62
N ALA A 201 2.04 -3.22 5.92
CA ALA A 201 1.40 -1.93 6.05
C ALA A 201 0.68 -1.78 7.39
N GLU A 202 0.61 -0.53 7.85
CA GLU A 202 -0.23 -0.09 8.96
C GLU A 202 -0.38 1.43 8.93
N ASP A 203 -1.61 1.91 8.99
CA ASP A 203 -1.89 3.34 9.12
C ASP A 203 -1.77 3.78 10.58
N MET A 204 -0.63 4.34 10.91
CA MET A 204 -0.31 4.83 12.25
C MET A 204 -0.36 6.36 12.33
N GLY A 205 -0.32 7.05 11.18
CA GLY A 205 -0.26 8.50 11.07
C GLY A 205 -1.62 9.16 10.85
N GLY A 206 -1.82 10.32 11.46
CA GLY A 206 -2.86 11.29 11.11
C GLY A 206 -2.26 12.49 10.39
N GLN A 207 -3.04 13.55 10.15
CA GLN A 207 -2.53 14.75 9.48
C GLN A 207 -1.50 15.52 10.31
N ASN A 208 -1.64 15.49 11.63
CA ASN A 208 -0.80 16.30 12.54
C ASN A 208 0.20 15.50 13.38
N ASP A 209 -0.14 14.27 13.77
CA ASP A 209 0.69 13.39 14.60
C ASP A 209 0.22 11.94 14.43
N LEU A 210 0.83 11.00 15.14
CA LEU A 210 0.40 9.62 15.22
C LEU A 210 -1.01 9.51 15.82
N MET A 211 -1.80 8.56 15.32
CA MET A 211 -3.17 8.30 15.81
C MET A 211 -3.15 7.64 17.20
N PHE A 212 -2.09 6.91 17.54
CA PHE A 212 -1.90 6.28 18.84
C PHE A 212 -0.42 6.30 19.27
N SER A 213 -0.16 6.06 20.55
CA SER A 213 1.15 6.30 21.11
C SER A 213 2.25 5.39 20.53
N PRO A 214 3.49 5.86 20.37
CA PRO A 214 4.61 5.01 19.96
C PRO A 214 4.80 3.77 20.85
N ARG A 215 4.39 3.85 22.14
CA ARG A 215 4.43 2.70 23.06
C ARG A 215 3.49 1.59 22.60
N HIS A 216 2.28 1.94 22.13
CA HIS A 216 1.30 0.96 21.63
C HIS A 216 1.76 0.38 20.29
N ILE A 217 2.29 1.21 19.38
CA ILE A 217 2.87 0.76 18.12
C ILE A 217 3.95 -0.29 18.37
N ARG A 218 4.92 0.01 19.25
CA ARG A 218 6.01 -0.93 19.59
C ARG A 218 5.50 -2.23 20.24
N ARG A 219 4.46 -2.14 21.04
CA ARG A 219 3.92 -3.28 21.77
C ARG A 219 3.12 -4.19 20.85
N PHE A 220 2.20 -3.61 20.07
CA PHE A 220 1.16 -4.37 19.39
C PHE A 220 1.46 -4.64 17.90
N LEU A 221 2.18 -3.75 17.21
CA LEU A 221 2.39 -3.85 15.76
C LEU A 221 3.79 -4.36 15.40
N PHE A 222 4.83 -3.78 15.99
CA PHE A 222 6.22 -4.11 15.63
C PHE A 222 6.57 -5.59 15.71
N PRO A 223 6.12 -6.39 16.70
CA PRO A 223 6.47 -7.81 16.73
C PRO A 223 5.97 -8.59 15.51
N GLY A 224 4.72 -8.35 15.10
CA GLY A 224 4.13 -8.98 13.92
C GLY A 224 4.71 -8.46 12.62
N MET A 225 4.87 -7.14 12.49
CA MET A 225 5.53 -6.51 11.34
C MET A 225 6.95 -7.05 11.16
N LYS A 226 7.73 -7.15 12.24
CA LYS A 226 9.11 -7.66 12.18
C LYS A 226 9.17 -9.08 11.62
N ARG A 227 8.24 -9.95 11.99
CA ARG A 227 8.16 -11.32 11.47
C ARG A 227 7.94 -11.32 9.95
N LEU A 228 7.02 -10.49 9.45
CA LEU A 228 6.75 -10.37 8.01
C LEU A 228 7.92 -9.74 7.25
N ILE A 229 8.57 -8.75 7.84
CA ILE A 229 9.78 -8.11 7.30
C ILE A 229 10.92 -9.13 7.18
N ASP A 230 11.18 -9.88 8.25
CA ASP A 230 12.24 -10.90 8.24
C ASP A 230 11.97 -12.02 7.22
N LEU A 231 10.72 -12.47 7.11
CA LEU A 231 10.30 -13.43 6.09
C LEU A 231 10.56 -12.90 4.69
N THR A 232 10.18 -11.64 4.44
CA THR A 232 10.37 -10.96 3.15
C THR A 232 11.84 -10.91 2.76
N HIS A 233 12.70 -10.47 3.68
CA HIS A 233 14.14 -10.37 3.44
C HIS A 233 14.79 -11.75 3.28
N GLN A 234 14.38 -12.76 4.05
CA GLN A 234 14.86 -14.14 3.89
C GLN A 234 14.53 -14.73 2.52
N ALA A 235 13.40 -14.33 1.94
CA ALA A 235 13.02 -14.71 0.58
C ALA A 235 13.73 -13.89 -0.51
N GLY A 236 14.56 -12.91 -0.16
CA GLY A 236 15.27 -12.02 -1.08
C GLY A 236 14.39 -10.94 -1.71
N ALA A 237 13.22 -10.68 -1.13
CA ALA A 237 12.30 -9.61 -1.54
C ALA A 237 12.50 -8.35 -0.68
N THR A 238 11.90 -7.24 -1.09
CA THR A 238 11.93 -5.95 -0.39
C THR A 238 10.59 -5.65 0.28
N VAL A 239 10.63 -4.87 1.35
CA VAL A 239 9.44 -4.47 2.12
C VAL A 239 8.87 -3.17 1.57
N PHE A 240 7.69 -3.26 0.97
CA PHE A 240 6.85 -2.12 0.63
C PHE A 240 5.99 -1.77 1.85
N HIS A 241 6.34 -0.69 2.56
CA HIS A 241 5.59 -0.25 3.74
C HIS A 241 4.64 0.88 3.36
N HIS A 242 3.35 0.66 3.65
CA HIS A 242 2.33 1.69 3.53
C HIS A 242 1.96 2.24 4.91
N ASN A 243 1.90 3.56 5.01
CA ASN A 243 1.41 4.28 6.17
C ASN A 243 0.96 5.68 5.76
N ASP A 244 -0.32 5.94 5.81
CA ASP A 244 -0.86 7.27 5.56
C ASP A 244 -0.54 8.26 6.68
N GLY A 245 -0.49 9.55 6.31
CA GLY A 245 -0.32 10.67 7.24
C GLY A 245 1.08 10.81 7.81
N ASN A 246 1.15 11.43 9.00
CA ASN A 246 2.39 11.75 9.68
C ASN A 246 2.93 10.57 10.48
N CYS A 247 3.88 9.84 9.92
CA CYS A 247 4.64 8.81 10.63
C CYS A 247 6.04 9.28 11.07
N SER A 248 6.36 10.56 10.94
CA SER A 248 7.72 11.10 11.16
C SER A 248 8.33 10.73 12.52
N ARG A 249 7.52 10.65 13.59
CA ARG A 249 7.98 10.28 14.93
C ARG A 249 8.40 8.84 15.09
N ILE A 250 7.85 7.94 14.25
CA ILE A 250 8.13 6.50 14.32
C ILE A 250 8.98 6.02 13.12
N LEU A 251 9.16 6.86 12.09
CA LEU A 251 9.89 6.51 10.88
C LEU A 251 11.31 5.99 11.11
N PRO A 252 12.14 6.58 12.03
CA PRO A 252 13.44 6.00 12.33
C PRO A 252 13.35 4.54 12.80
N GLU A 253 12.37 4.23 13.64
CA GLU A 253 12.17 2.88 14.17
C GLU A 253 11.61 1.91 13.12
N LEU A 254 10.77 2.39 12.18
CA LEU A 254 10.32 1.60 11.03
C LEU A 254 11.49 1.25 10.10
N ILE A 255 12.43 2.18 9.90
CA ILE A 255 13.65 1.92 9.14
C ILE A 255 14.53 0.89 9.86
N ASP A 256 14.72 1.03 11.18
CA ASP A 256 15.46 0.07 11.99
C ASP A 256 14.78 -1.31 12.04
N LEU A 257 13.45 -1.35 11.94
CA LEU A 257 12.67 -2.57 11.84
C LEU A 257 12.92 -3.30 10.51
N GLY A 258 13.24 -2.54 9.45
CA GLY A 258 13.67 -3.07 8.16
C GLY A 258 12.74 -2.78 6.99
N ILE A 259 11.98 -1.67 6.99
CA ILE A 259 11.27 -1.25 5.78
C ILE A 259 12.26 -0.79 4.70
N ASP A 260 12.02 -1.13 3.43
CA ASP A 260 12.87 -0.73 2.31
C ASP A 260 12.30 0.45 1.51
N LEU A 261 10.98 0.59 1.54
CA LEU A 261 10.24 1.62 0.82
C LEU A 261 9.12 2.16 1.71
N LEU A 262 8.94 3.47 1.74
CA LEU A 262 7.82 4.17 2.39
C LEU A 262 6.85 4.71 1.35
N ASN A 263 5.60 4.30 1.43
CA ASN A 263 4.45 4.76 0.67
C ASN A 263 3.31 5.15 1.63
N PRO A 264 2.59 6.22 1.37
CA PRO A 264 2.98 7.31 0.49
C PRO A 264 3.79 8.40 1.20
N ILE A 265 4.42 9.25 0.42
CA ILE A 265 4.94 10.52 0.97
C ILE A 265 3.81 11.56 0.91
N GLN A 266 3.00 11.63 1.96
CA GLN A 266 1.98 12.68 2.13
C GLN A 266 2.63 13.95 2.68
N TRP A 267 3.36 14.66 1.85
CA TRP A 267 4.23 15.77 2.24
C TRP A 267 3.51 16.99 2.86
N ARG A 268 2.18 17.07 2.73
CA ARG A 268 1.36 18.10 3.40
C ARG A 268 1.04 17.77 4.85
N ALA A 269 1.21 16.52 5.26
CA ALA A 269 1.11 16.15 6.66
C ALA A 269 2.31 16.73 7.46
N VAL A 270 2.08 17.15 8.69
CA VAL A 270 3.09 17.77 9.55
C VAL A 270 4.29 16.83 9.71
N GLY A 271 5.51 17.34 9.49
CA GLY A 271 6.74 16.57 9.64
C GLY A 271 7.08 15.61 8.51
N MET A 272 6.29 15.63 7.42
CA MET A 272 6.49 14.79 6.23
C MET A 272 6.99 15.59 5.02
N GLU A 273 7.58 16.78 5.26
CA GLU A 273 8.09 17.64 4.18
C GLU A 273 9.14 16.90 3.34
N ARG A 274 9.01 16.98 2.01
CA ARG A 274 9.82 16.26 1.01
C ARG A 274 11.32 16.43 1.21
N GLU A 275 11.76 17.69 1.41
CA GLU A 275 13.15 18.04 1.60
C GLU A 275 13.74 17.42 2.88
N SER A 276 12.97 17.45 3.96
CA SER A 276 13.36 16.87 5.24
C SER A 276 13.49 15.34 5.16
N LEU A 277 12.50 14.68 4.55
CA LEU A 277 12.51 13.23 4.37
C LEU A 277 13.66 12.78 3.46
N LYS A 278 13.86 13.45 2.34
CA LYS A 278 14.94 13.14 1.40
C LYS A 278 16.32 13.31 2.06
N LEU A 279 16.53 14.43 2.76
CA LEU A 279 17.80 14.72 3.43
C LEU A 279 18.11 13.67 4.52
N LYS A 280 17.12 13.33 5.34
CA LYS A 280 17.32 12.45 6.51
C LYS A 280 17.35 10.97 6.11
N TYR A 281 16.46 10.54 5.24
CA TYR A 281 16.16 9.11 5.02
C TYR A 281 16.33 8.64 3.57
N GLY A 282 16.46 9.55 2.59
CA GLY A 282 16.56 9.20 1.16
C GLY A 282 17.74 8.29 0.79
N LYS A 283 18.75 8.15 1.69
CA LYS A 283 19.84 7.18 1.54
C LYS A 283 19.56 5.84 2.24
N GLN A 284 18.48 5.72 3.00
CA GLN A 284 18.15 4.53 3.80
C GLN A 284 16.95 3.80 3.21
N ILE A 285 15.91 4.51 2.78
CA ILE A 285 14.69 3.95 2.20
C ILE A 285 14.34 4.59 0.86
N VAL A 286 13.56 3.89 0.04
CA VAL A 286 12.93 4.44 -1.16
C VAL A 286 11.72 5.26 -0.74
N LEU A 287 11.54 6.43 -1.35
CA LEU A 287 10.41 7.32 -1.14
C LEU A 287 9.43 7.15 -2.32
N HIS A 288 8.17 6.82 -2.02
CA HIS A 288 7.16 6.52 -3.04
C HIS A 288 5.95 7.43 -2.87
N GLY A 289 5.41 7.96 -3.97
CA GLY A 289 4.23 8.81 -3.95
C GLY A 289 4.54 10.30 -4.20
N ALA A 290 4.09 11.15 -3.30
CA ALA A 290 4.32 12.60 -3.23
C ALA A 290 3.54 13.47 -4.23
N ILE A 291 2.66 12.93 -5.09
CA ILE A 291 1.71 13.76 -5.81
C ILE A 291 0.45 13.91 -4.96
N ASP A 292 0.17 15.14 -4.55
CA ASP A 292 -0.92 15.46 -3.63
C ASP A 292 -2.30 15.19 -4.27
N ASN A 293 -3.01 14.22 -3.71
CA ASN A 293 -4.34 13.82 -4.14
C ASN A 293 -5.47 14.43 -3.29
N GLN A 294 -5.16 15.35 -2.38
CA GLN A 294 -6.15 16.08 -1.59
C GLN A 294 -6.48 17.46 -2.18
N TYR A 295 -5.49 18.11 -2.79
CA TYR A 295 -5.64 19.47 -3.31
C TYR A 295 -5.15 19.61 -4.75
N THR A 296 -3.86 19.31 -5.02
CA THR A 296 -3.27 19.61 -6.32
C THR A 296 -3.88 18.78 -7.43
N LEU A 297 -3.93 17.46 -7.28
CA LEU A 297 -4.41 16.57 -8.33
C LEU A 297 -5.93 16.73 -8.60
N PRO A 298 -6.81 16.81 -7.58
CA PRO A 298 -8.25 16.97 -7.82
C PRO A 298 -8.71 18.40 -8.13
N PHE A 299 -8.02 19.44 -7.64
CA PHE A 299 -8.52 20.81 -7.69
C PHE A 299 -7.53 21.81 -8.28
N GLY A 300 -6.29 21.43 -8.50
CA GLY A 300 -5.28 22.28 -9.15
C GLY A 300 -5.50 22.38 -10.66
N THR A 301 -4.83 23.36 -11.26
CA THR A 301 -4.70 23.48 -12.71
C THR A 301 -3.69 22.47 -13.25
N VAL A 302 -3.73 22.17 -14.53
CA VAL A 302 -2.74 21.34 -15.22
C VAL A 302 -1.30 21.84 -14.99
N ASP A 303 -1.09 23.16 -14.98
CA ASP A 303 0.23 23.76 -14.76
C ASP A 303 0.71 23.57 -13.31
N GLU A 304 -0.19 23.64 -12.32
CA GLU A 304 0.15 23.34 -10.92
C GLU A 304 0.51 21.86 -10.73
N VAL A 305 -0.18 20.94 -11.40
CA VAL A 305 0.14 19.50 -11.38
C VAL A 305 1.53 19.26 -11.99
N ARG A 306 1.82 19.85 -13.17
CA ARG A 306 3.16 19.76 -13.79
C ARG A 306 4.25 20.33 -12.89
N GLN A 307 3.99 21.47 -12.26
CA GLN A 307 4.95 22.08 -11.33
C GLN A 307 5.23 21.17 -10.14
N GLU A 308 4.19 20.50 -9.57
CA GLU A 308 4.40 19.57 -8.47
C GLU A 308 5.20 18.33 -8.89
N VAL A 309 4.98 17.83 -10.11
CA VAL A 309 5.82 16.76 -10.69
C VAL A 309 7.28 17.22 -10.76
N HIS A 310 7.58 18.40 -11.33
CA HIS A 310 8.94 18.93 -11.38
C HIS A 310 9.57 19.09 -10.00
N ASP A 311 8.83 19.59 -9.02
CA ASP A 311 9.31 19.74 -7.66
C ASP A 311 9.65 18.39 -7.03
N ASN A 312 8.80 17.38 -7.23
CA ASN A 312 9.05 16.03 -6.72
C ASN A 312 10.28 15.38 -7.40
N LEU A 313 10.40 15.50 -8.72
CA LEU A 313 11.56 14.99 -9.46
C LEU A 313 12.86 15.66 -8.98
N ARG A 314 12.84 16.98 -8.77
CA ARG A 314 13.99 17.75 -8.27
C ARG A 314 14.33 17.41 -6.82
N ILE A 315 13.35 17.38 -5.93
CA ILE A 315 13.56 17.20 -4.47
C ILE A 315 13.83 15.74 -4.13
N LEU A 316 12.94 14.84 -4.59
CA LEU A 316 12.96 13.43 -4.21
C LEU A 316 13.75 12.57 -5.21
N GLY A 317 13.81 12.95 -6.47
CA GLY A 317 14.49 12.20 -7.54
C GLY A 317 16.00 12.35 -7.52
N GLU A 318 16.54 13.48 -7.04
CA GLU A 318 17.98 13.73 -7.01
C GLU A 318 18.73 12.63 -6.23
N GLY A 319 19.74 12.02 -6.87
CA GLY A 319 20.50 10.93 -6.27
C GLY A 319 19.75 9.59 -6.16
N GLY A 320 18.63 9.42 -6.84
CA GLY A 320 17.86 8.17 -6.91
C GLY A 320 16.98 7.91 -5.67
N GLY A 321 16.41 6.71 -5.59
CA GLY A 321 15.58 6.28 -4.44
C GLY A 321 14.19 6.92 -4.38
N TYR A 322 13.60 7.27 -5.54
CA TYR A 322 12.26 7.84 -5.63
C TYR A 322 11.42 7.14 -6.71
N ILE A 323 10.14 6.97 -6.43
CA ILE A 323 9.12 6.48 -7.35
C ILE A 323 7.97 7.48 -7.36
N LEU A 324 7.67 8.03 -8.54
CA LEU A 324 6.58 9.00 -8.72
C LEU A 324 5.23 8.29 -8.69
N ALA A 325 4.36 8.69 -7.79
CA ALA A 325 2.99 8.17 -7.68
C ALA A 325 2.09 9.19 -6.98
N PRO A 326 0.77 9.05 -7.05
CA PRO A 326 -0.13 9.81 -6.17
C PRO A 326 0.05 9.40 -4.71
N CYS A 327 -0.28 10.29 -3.77
CA CYS A 327 -0.20 10.02 -2.34
C CYS A 327 -1.16 8.92 -1.86
N HIS A 328 -2.24 8.71 -2.58
CA HIS A 328 -3.23 7.65 -2.31
C HIS A 328 -4.01 7.36 -3.60
N ASN A 329 -5.02 6.50 -3.56
CA ASN A 329 -5.89 6.23 -4.70
C ASN A 329 -6.47 7.52 -5.28
N ILE A 330 -6.22 7.77 -6.57
CA ILE A 330 -6.84 8.86 -7.32
C ILE A 330 -8.35 8.66 -7.27
N GLN A 331 -9.07 9.70 -6.86
CA GLN A 331 -10.50 9.68 -6.66
C GLN A 331 -11.26 10.08 -7.94
N PRO A 332 -12.53 9.65 -8.11
CA PRO A 332 -13.35 9.95 -9.29
C PRO A 332 -13.61 11.44 -9.55
N ILE A 333 -13.41 12.30 -8.55
CA ILE A 333 -13.50 13.76 -8.67
C ILE A 333 -12.35 14.38 -9.46
N THR A 334 -11.23 13.67 -9.56
CA THR A 334 -10.01 14.18 -10.21
C THR A 334 -10.23 14.36 -11.71
N PRO A 335 -9.94 15.55 -12.28
CA PRO A 335 -9.99 15.77 -13.71
C PRO A 335 -9.03 14.85 -14.47
N ILE A 336 -9.49 14.27 -15.58
CA ILE A 336 -8.65 13.36 -16.39
C ILE A 336 -7.41 14.11 -16.90
N GLU A 337 -7.54 15.37 -17.30
CA GLU A 337 -6.45 16.21 -17.78
C GLU A 337 -5.33 16.38 -16.74
N ASN A 338 -5.65 16.43 -15.45
CA ASN A 338 -4.67 16.50 -14.38
C ASN A 338 -3.91 15.18 -14.22
N ILE A 339 -4.60 14.05 -14.33
CA ILE A 339 -3.97 12.72 -14.26
C ILE A 339 -3.04 12.51 -15.46
N VAL A 340 -3.51 12.84 -16.65
CA VAL A 340 -2.71 12.76 -17.87
C VAL A 340 -1.48 13.65 -17.77
N ALA A 341 -1.65 14.90 -17.31
CA ALA A 341 -0.54 15.83 -17.14
C ALA A 341 0.52 15.32 -16.14
N MET A 342 0.09 14.70 -15.04
CA MET A 342 1.00 14.11 -14.06
C MET A 342 1.91 13.05 -14.69
N TYR A 343 1.34 12.11 -15.44
CA TYR A 343 2.12 11.01 -16.03
C TYR A 343 2.92 11.44 -17.26
N GLU A 344 2.36 12.29 -18.13
CA GLU A 344 3.09 12.84 -19.28
C GLU A 344 4.30 13.65 -18.84
N GLU A 345 4.15 14.52 -17.83
CA GLU A 345 5.25 15.33 -17.29
C GLU A 345 6.28 14.45 -16.56
N GLY A 346 5.80 13.46 -15.76
CA GLY A 346 6.69 12.49 -15.13
C GLY A 346 7.54 11.72 -16.13
N TYR A 347 6.95 11.32 -17.26
CA TYR A 347 7.68 10.67 -18.34
C TYR A 347 8.62 11.62 -19.07
N ALA A 348 8.19 12.85 -19.37
CA ALA A 348 9.00 13.81 -20.12
C ALA A 348 10.21 14.32 -19.33
N ALA A 349 10.04 14.57 -18.03
CA ALA A 349 11.06 15.18 -17.17
C ALA A 349 11.82 14.18 -16.27
N GLY A 350 11.36 12.92 -16.16
CA GLY A 350 11.92 11.93 -15.24
C GLY A 350 13.20 11.23 -15.68
N TRP A 351 13.78 11.57 -16.84
CA TRP A 351 15.02 10.95 -17.35
C TRP A 351 16.24 11.31 -16.51
N GLN A 352 17.14 10.33 -16.29
CA GLN A 352 18.32 10.44 -15.43
C GLN A 352 19.62 10.42 -16.22
#